data_bab5be268ad778d5ec74776ec39322cd
#
_entry.id   bab5be268ad778d5ec74776ec39322cd
#
_cell.length_a   1.000
_cell.length_b   1.000
_cell.length_c   1.000
_cell.angle_alpha   90.00
_cell.angle_beta   90.00
_cell.angle_gamma   90.00
#
_symmetry.space_group_name_H-M   'P 1'
#
loop_
_entity.id
_entity.type
_entity.pdbx_description
1 polymer ?
#
loop_
_entity_poly.entity_id
_entity_poly.type
_entity_poly.pdbx_seq_one_letter_code
_entity_poly.pdbx_strand_id
1 'polypeptide(L)'
;MDSSPKGRLSATEAPPGARSLRARRRRKLREILSALGGALALGYLLGLLANPFISIFYIQLALLAFVVFLFIELRRDYYALAVLLGFCAAYALDKAALAVILGALFLVLLFGRSLLTGRFIRVVFTWAAFALAAAVFLAFFFESRMTSVVERPPGDRSADMEAMNSLPYESFVEDERHENENGVINYYQRAAVRGLNLYNSYYQAGAALLGMDGRELHAWHPAGTNPQWHFVAFCDNGDLLVCVEDTMIMRLDWNSKLLWQRPLRAHHEIAVAGNGDIYTLASEDEVVTLDLLPVPIINDYIVVLSADGAVKKKISVFDLLKKEISPSMIAAIYAKIIDPPDFLWKAVKRKTSGRFLMDRLTPYDVFHDNAISIADRDIPGVCRGGDLLISACALNLIGVVDVEHETMRWTWGPGQLEGQHDPTFLENGNILIFDNGTGREYSRILELDPRTRAVVWEYHSLHPTPFYTSWGGAAQRFANGNMLVTESDKGRVFEITKDGQIVWEFFNPMRAKDGKRATIYRMTRITDLRMRALVMEKIEAES
;
A
#
# COMPACT_ATOMS: atom_id res chain seq x y z
N MET A 1 40.29 -51.27 -74.13
CA MET A 1 40.61 -52.03 -72.94
C MET A 1 40.44 -51.08 -71.82
N ASP A 2 39.56 -51.21 -71.08
CA ASP A 2 38.65 -51.85 -70.31
C ASP A 2 37.71 -50.78 -69.68
N SER A 3 36.44 -50.97 -69.88
CA SER A 3 35.36 -50.09 -69.41
C SER A 3 34.79 -50.68 -68.15
N SER A 4 34.71 -49.88 -67.13
CA SER A 4 33.94 -50.24 -65.95
C SER A 4 32.86 -49.16 -65.62
N PRO A 5 31.59 -49.55 -65.42
CA PRO A 5 30.49 -48.59 -65.28
C PRO A 5 30.30 -48.15 -63.80
N LYS A 6 30.11 -46.86 -63.63
CA LYS A 6 29.69 -46.28 -62.30
C LYS A 6 28.28 -46.70 -61.94
N GLY A 7 28.17 -47.49 -60.87
CA GLY A 7 26.90 -47.82 -60.23
C GLY A 7 26.18 -46.62 -59.60
N ARG A 8 24.90 -46.43 -59.97
CA ARG A 8 23.99 -45.53 -59.33
C ARG A 8 23.54 -46.19 -58.03
N LEU A 9 23.82 -45.56 -56.89
CA LEU A 9 23.22 -45.92 -55.60
C LEU A 9 21.72 -45.58 -55.66
N SER A 10 20.90 -46.63 -55.61
CA SER A 10 19.44 -46.55 -55.47
C SER A 10 19.08 -46.02 -54.08
N ALA A 11 18.27 -44.99 -54.03
CA ALA A 11 17.67 -44.52 -52.76
C ALA A 11 16.76 -45.62 -52.21
N THR A 12 17.13 -46.20 -51.07
CA THR A 12 16.31 -47.20 -50.33
C THR A 12 15.02 -46.55 -49.90
N GLU A 13 13.90 -46.95 -50.50
CA GLU A 13 12.55 -46.63 -50.00
C GLU A 13 12.34 -47.23 -48.61
N ALA A 14 11.93 -46.39 -47.65
CA ALA A 14 11.61 -46.83 -46.31
C ALA A 14 10.42 -47.84 -46.34
N PRO A 15 10.46 -48.90 -45.56
CA PRO A 15 9.44 -49.96 -45.56
C PRO A 15 8.05 -49.41 -45.31
N PRO A 16 7.01 -49.92 -45.98
CA PRO A 16 5.64 -49.38 -45.92
C PRO A 16 5.01 -49.35 -44.50
N GLY A 17 5.51 -50.10 -43.55
CA GLY A 17 5.08 -50.09 -42.15
C GLY A 17 5.54 -48.82 -41.37
N ALA A 18 6.65 -48.19 -41.73
CA ALA A 18 7.18 -47.05 -40.95
C ALA A 18 6.37 -45.79 -41.17
N ARG A 19 5.78 -45.59 -42.36
CA ARG A 19 4.87 -44.46 -42.64
C ARG A 19 3.55 -44.58 -41.88
N SER A 20 2.99 -45.78 -41.73
CA SER A 20 1.75 -46.02 -40.97
C SER A 20 1.95 -45.87 -39.47
N LEU A 21 3.10 -46.26 -38.93
CA LEU A 21 3.42 -46.08 -37.49
C LEU A 21 3.62 -44.61 -37.12
N ARG A 22 4.27 -43.83 -37.97
CA ARG A 22 4.41 -42.37 -37.76
C ARG A 22 3.06 -41.62 -37.82
N ALA A 23 2.19 -42.03 -38.75
CA ALA A 23 0.84 -41.48 -38.85
C ALA A 23 -0.03 -41.84 -37.63
N ARG A 24 0.04 -43.08 -37.13
CA ARG A 24 -0.67 -43.52 -35.88
C ARG A 24 -0.14 -42.82 -34.63
N ARG A 25 1.20 -42.61 -34.50
CA ARG A 25 1.78 -41.86 -33.38
C ARG A 25 1.34 -40.38 -33.39
N ARG A 26 1.33 -39.74 -34.58
CA ARG A 26 0.84 -38.38 -34.72
C ARG A 26 -0.65 -38.25 -34.40
N ARG A 27 -1.48 -39.20 -34.79
CA ARG A 27 -2.91 -39.21 -34.46
C ARG A 27 -3.14 -39.39 -32.95
N LYS A 28 -2.44 -40.30 -32.30
CA LYS A 28 -2.52 -40.55 -30.86
C LYS A 28 -2.04 -39.34 -30.05
N LEU A 29 -0.97 -38.65 -30.51
CA LEU A 29 -0.48 -37.43 -29.89
C LEU A 29 -1.48 -36.26 -30.01
N ARG A 30 -2.18 -36.14 -31.16
CA ARG A 30 -3.27 -35.18 -31.36
C ARG A 30 -4.46 -35.45 -30.44
N GLU A 31 -4.84 -36.70 -30.27
CA GLU A 31 -5.92 -37.10 -29.36
C GLU A 31 -5.56 -36.76 -27.89
N ILE A 32 -4.32 -37.02 -27.48
CA ILE A 32 -3.81 -36.66 -26.15
C ILE A 32 -3.77 -35.15 -25.93
N LEU A 33 -3.25 -34.38 -26.88
CA LEU A 33 -3.18 -32.92 -26.80
C LEU A 33 -4.57 -32.28 -26.79
N SER A 34 -5.51 -32.83 -27.58
CA SER A 34 -6.91 -32.39 -27.58
C SER A 34 -7.62 -32.68 -26.24
N ALA A 35 -7.36 -33.84 -25.64
CA ALA A 35 -7.90 -34.21 -24.34
C ALA A 35 -7.30 -33.36 -23.20
N LEU A 36 -5.98 -33.08 -23.30
CA LEU A 36 -5.30 -32.19 -22.35
C LEU A 36 -5.84 -30.74 -22.45
N GLY A 37 -6.03 -30.23 -23.67
CA GLY A 37 -6.63 -28.91 -23.91
C GLY A 37 -8.07 -28.82 -23.39
N GLY A 38 -8.86 -29.89 -23.58
CA GLY A 38 -10.21 -29.97 -23.02
C GLY A 38 -10.24 -30.01 -21.48
N ALA A 39 -9.33 -30.76 -20.87
CA ALA A 39 -9.20 -30.84 -19.42
C ALA A 39 -8.72 -29.51 -18.80
N LEU A 40 -7.79 -28.81 -19.46
CA LEU A 40 -7.33 -27.49 -19.06
C LEU A 40 -8.44 -26.44 -19.19
N ALA A 41 -9.23 -26.49 -20.27
CA ALA A 41 -10.38 -25.60 -20.46
C ALA A 41 -11.50 -25.85 -19.42
N LEU A 42 -11.74 -27.12 -19.07
CA LEU A 42 -12.71 -27.48 -18.03
C LEU A 42 -12.20 -27.09 -16.63
N GLY A 43 -10.92 -27.31 -16.33
CA GLY A 43 -10.26 -26.88 -15.10
C GLY A 43 -10.30 -25.36 -14.94
N TYR A 44 -10.12 -24.63 -16.06
CA TYR A 44 -10.27 -23.18 -16.13
C TYR A 44 -11.69 -22.72 -15.79
N LEU A 45 -12.72 -23.32 -16.41
CA LEU A 45 -14.13 -23.01 -16.14
C LEU A 45 -14.53 -23.31 -14.69
N LEU A 46 -14.05 -24.39 -14.12
CA LEU A 46 -14.26 -24.74 -12.71
C LEU A 46 -13.48 -23.80 -11.78
N GLY A 47 -12.29 -23.37 -12.17
CA GLY A 47 -11.48 -22.36 -11.45
C GLY A 47 -12.13 -20.99 -11.43
N LEU A 48 -12.76 -20.56 -12.53
CA LEU A 48 -13.56 -19.32 -12.62
C LEU A 48 -14.72 -19.29 -11.62
N LEU A 49 -15.32 -20.44 -11.34
CA LEU A 49 -16.42 -20.57 -10.39
C LEU A 49 -15.94 -20.59 -8.93
N ALA A 50 -14.70 -21.02 -8.69
CA ALA A 50 -14.14 -21.19 -7.34
C ALA A 50 -13.16 -20.06 -6.94
N ASN A 51 -12.36 -19.54 -7.87
CA ASN A 51 -11.37 -18.48 -7.61
C ASN A 51 -10.93 -17.81 -8.92
N PRO A 52 -11.24 -16.50 -9.15
CA PRO A 52 -10.91 -15.80 -10.39
C PRO A 52 -9.40 -15.68 -10.68
N PHE A 53 -8.52 -15.85 -9.69
CA PHE A 53 -7.06 -15.78 -9.84
C PHE A 53 -6.42 -17.01 -10.45
N ILE A 54 -6.87 -18.18 -10.04
CA ILE A 54 -6.47 -19.43 -10.66
C ILE A 54 -6.71 -19.35 -12.17
N SER A 55 -7.74 -18.60 -12.57
CA SER A 55 -8.10 -18.43 -13.98
C SER A 55 -7.07 -17.64 -14.79
N ILE A 56 -6.45 -16.59 -14.24
CA ILE A 56 -5.42 -15.80 -14.98
C ILE A 56 -4.17 -16.62 -15.24
N PHE A 57 -3.72 -17.40 -14.27
CA PHE A 57 -2.59 -18.31 -14.42
C PHE A 57 -2.88 -19.39 -15.48
N TYR A 58 -4.08 -19.99 -15.46
CA TYR A 58 -4.48 -20.98 -16.45
C TYR A 58 -4.70 -20.38 -17.85
N ILE A 59 -5.14 -19.11 -17.97
CA ILE A 59 -5.17 -18.39 -19.25
C ILE A 59 -3.76 -18.23 -19.79
N GLN A 60 -2.80 -17.79 -19.00
CA GLN A 60 -1.42 -17.62 -19.44
C GLN A 60 -0.79 -18.96 -19.83
N LEU A 61 -1.06 -20.02 -19.05
CA LEU A 61 -0.60 -21.37 -19.36
C LEU A 61 -1.26 -21.94 -20.63
N ALA A 62 -2.57 -21.71 -20.81
CA ALA A 62 -3.30 -22.11 -22.01
C ALA A 62 -2.88 -21.32 -23.24
N LEU A 63 -2.61 -20.01 -23.12
CA LEU A 63 -2.04 -19.16 -24.15
C LEU A 63 -0.61 -19.61 -24.50
N LEU A 64 0.22 -19.91 -23.52
CA LEU A 64 1.56 -20.44 -23.74
C LEU A 64 1.52 -21.81 -24.43
N ALA A 65 0.65 -22.73 -23.99
CA ALA A 65 0.44 -24.03 -24.61
C ALA A 65 -0.11 -23.90 -26.05
N PHE A 66 -0.99 -22.93 -26.29
CA PHE A 66 -1.54 -22.62 -27.61
C PHE A 66 -0.46 -22.02 -28.55
N VAL A 67 0.38 -21.12 -28.04
CA VAL A 67 1.53 -20.54 -28.77
C VAL A 67 2.54 -21.64 -29.10
N VAL A 68 2.86 -22.53 -28.17
CA VAL A 68 3.73 -23.70 -28.39
C VAL A 68 3.11 -24.66 -29.41
N PHE A 69 1.80 -24.93 -29.33
CA PHE A 69 1.09 -25.74 -30.32
C PHE A 69 1.12 -25.10 -31.72
N LEU A 70 0.85 -23.79 -31.83
CA LEU A 70 0.96 -23.06 -33.10
C LEU A 70 2.40 -23.09 -33.63
N PHE A 71 3.41 -22.95 -32.78
CA PHE A 71 4.81 -23.02 -33.17
C PHE A 71 5.23 -24.40 -33.69
N ILE A 72 4.67 -25.48 -33.08
CA ILE A 72 4.94 -26.87 -33.51
C ILE A 72 4.23 -27.19 -34.83
N GLU A 73 2.99 -26.72 -35.04
CA GLU A 73 2.19 -27.02 -36.25
C GLU A 73 2.49 -26.08 -37.42
N LEU A 74 2.86 -24.80 -37.15
CA LEU A 74 3.00 -23.72 -38.13
C LEU A 74 4.47 -23.42 -38.53
N ARG A 75 5.36 -24.40 -38.47
CA ARG A 75 6.82 -24.31 -38.72
C ARG A 75 7.24 -23.51 -39.97
N ARG A 76 6.30 -22.90 -40.72
CA ARG A 76 6.57 -22.24 -42.01
C ARG A 76 5.93 -20.86 -42.22
N ASP A 77 5.00 -20.36 -41.38
CA ASP A 77 4.30 -19.13 -41.70
C ASP A 77 4.38 -18.08 -40.58
N TYR A 78 5.03 -16.96 -40.91
CA TYR A 78 5.17 -15.77 -40.06
C TYR A 78 3.83 -15.06 -39.74
N TYR A 79 2.71 -15.51 -40.34
CA TYR A 79 1.38 -14.93 -40.14
C TYR A 79 0.87 -15.09 -38.71
N ALA A 80 1.19 -16.18 -38.01
CA ALA A 80 0.78 -16.39 -36.61
C ALA A 80 1.47 -15.40 -35.65
N LEU A 81 2.73 -15.08 -35.94
CA LEU A 81 3.48 -14.07 -35.20
C LEU A 81 2.92 -12.66 -35.43
N ALA A 82 2.51 -12.35 -36.67
CA ALA A 82 1.88 -11.08 -37.00
C ALA A 82 0.51 -10.90 -36.33
N VAL A 83 -0.30 -11.97 -36.24
CA VAL A 83 -1.59 -11.96 -35.53
C VAL A 83 -1.37 -11.77 -34.02
N LEU A 84 -0.37 -12.43 -33.43
CA LEU A 84 -0.03 -12.27 -32.01
C LEU A 84 0.49 -10.86 -31.70
N LEU A 85 1.36 -10.31 -32.56
CA LEU A 85 1.86 -8.93 -32.44
C LEU A 85 0.75 -7.90 -32.64
N GLY A 86 -0.18 -8.15 -33.57
CA GLY A 86 -1.38 -7.34 -33.77
C GLY A 86 -2.31 -7.37 -32.55
N PHE A 87 -2.47 -8.53 -31.90
CA PHE A 87 -3.23 -8.68 -30.68
C PHE A 87 -2.58 -7.92 -29.51
N CYS A 88 -1.27 -8.03 -29.33
CA CYS A 88 -0.54 -7.27 -28.31
C CYS A 88 -0.57 -5.76 -28.56
N ALA A 89 -0.51 -5.32 -29.81
CA ALA A 89 -0.62 -3.91 -30.18
C ALA A 89 -2.05 -3.37 -29.95
N ALA A 90 -3.07 -4.16 -30.26
CA ALA A 90 -4.47 -3.79 -30.02
C ALA A 90 -4.83 -3.74 -28.53
N TYR A 91 -4.22 -4.58 -27.71
CA TYR A 91 -4.39 -4.57 -26.25
C TYR A 91 -3.76 -3.31 -25.60
N ALA A 92 -2.78 -2.67 -26.25
CA ALA A 92 -2.17 -1.42 -25.80
C ALA A 92 -3.00 -0.17 -26.16
N LEU A 93 -4.08 -0.31 -26.93
CA LEU A 93 -5.02 0.75 -27.30
C LEU A 93 -6.22 0.75 -26.35
N ASP A 94 -6.92 1.90 -26.27
CA ASP A 94 -8.11 2.08 -25.41
C ASP A 94 -9.09 0.89 -25.52
N LYS A 95 -9.56 0.39 -24.38
CA LYS A 95 -10.37 -0.84 -24.25
C LYS A 95 -11.64 -0.83 -25.10
N ALA A 96 -12.28 0.32 -25.28
CA ALA A 96 -13.47 0.44 -26.13
C ALA A 96 -13.14 0.27 -27.62
N ALA A 97 -12.06 0.88 -28.09
CA ALA A 97 -11.57 0.70 -29.46
C ALA A 97 -11.13 -0.75 -29.72
N LEU A 98 -10.51 -1.40 -28.70
CA LEU A 98 -10.14 -2.82 -28.73
C LEU A 98 -11.37 -3.73 -28.94
N ALA A 99 -12.45 -3.52 -28.20
CA ALA A 99 -13.68 -4.31 -28.32
C ALA A 99 -14.29 -4.21 -29.73
N VAL A 100 -14.31 -3.01 -30.33
CA VAL A 100 -14.79 -2.77 -31.70
C VAL A 100 -13.88 -3.45 -32.73
N ILE A 101 -12.57 -3.31 -32.60
CA ILE A 101 -11.60 -3.93 -33.54
C ILE A 101 -11.67 -5.46 -33.46
N LEU A 102 -11.74 -6.02 -32.25
CA LEU A 102 -11.85 -7.47 -32.04
C LEU A 102 -13.18 -8.01 -32.55
N GLY A 103 -14.30 -7.27 -32.34
CA GLY A 103 -15.60 -7.62 -32.88
C GLY A 103 -15.63 -7.61 -34.42
N ALA A 104 -15.04 -6.60 -35.05
CA ALA A 104 -14.90 -6.51 -36.50
C ALA A 104 -14.02 -7.65 -37.07
N LEU A 105 -12.89 -7.95 -36.41
CA LEU A 105 -12.00 -9.05 -36.79
C LEU A 105 -12.69 -10.41 -36.65
N PHE A 106 -13.50 -10.60 -35.57
CA PHE A 106 -14.34 -11.79 -35.39
C PHE A 106 -15.33 -11.99 -36.54
N LEU A 107 -16.02 -10.91 -36.95
CA LEU A 107 -16.94 -10.96 -38.08
C LEU A 107 -16.23 -11.31 -39.39
N VAL A 108 -15.09 -10.68 -39.67
CA VAL A 108 -14.26 -10.98 -40.85
C VAL A 108 -13.80 -12.43 -40.83
N LEU A 109 -13.37 -12.97 -39.71
CA LEU A 109 -12.99 -14.37 -39.55
C LEU A 109 -14.18 -15.32 -39.75
N LEU A 110 -15.33 -14.97 -39.21
CA LEU A 110 -16.57 -15.78 -39.30
C LEU A 110 -17.09 -15.85 -40.75
N PHE A 111 -17.17 -14.70 -41.44
CA PHE A 111 -17.65 -14.64 -42.85
C PHE A 111 -16.58 -15.09 -43.85
N GLY A 112 -15.30 -14.79 -43.61
CA GLY A 112 -14.18 -15.24 -44.44
C GLY A 112 -14.04 -16.77 -44.47
N ARG A 113 -14.48 -17.48 -43.44
CA ARG A 113 -14.50 -18.94 -43.39
C ARG A 113 -15.26 -19.59 -44.57
N SER A 114 -16.34 -18.96 -45.05
CA SER A 114 -17.16 -19.48 -46.14
C SER A 114 -16.45 -19.39 -47.51
N LEU A 115 -15.45 -18.51 -47.62
CA LEU A 115 -14.71 -18.26 -48.87
C LEU A 115 -13.43 -19.10 -49.01
N LEU A 116 -13.04 -19.84 -47.97
CA LEU A 116 -11.76 -20.58 -47.94
C LEU A 116 -11.93 -22.06 -48.27
N THR A 117 -11.13 -22.54 -49.24
CA THR A 117 -11.26 -23.89 -49.86
C THR A 117 -10.43 -25.01 -49.19
N GLY A 118 -9.69 -24.74 -48.12
CA GLY A 118 -8.82 -25.73 -47.48
C GLY A 118 -9.32 -26.21 -46.08
N ARG A 119 -9.29 -27.53 -45.82
CA ARG A 119 -9.71 -28.12 -44.56
C ARG A 119 -8.88 -27.60 -43.36
N PHE A 120 -7.60 -27.34 -43.57
CA PHE A 120 -6.67 -26.82 -42.57
C PHE A 120 -6.98 -25.35 -42.22
N ILE A 121 -7.17 -24.52 -43.24
CA ILE A 121 -7.47 -23.09 -43.08
C ILE A 121 -8.79 -22.89 -42.32
N ARG A 122 -9.81 -23.73 -42.61
CA ARG A 122 -11.10 -23.71 -41.90
C ARG A 122 -10.95 -24.02 -40.40
N VAL A 123 -10.04 -24.92 -40.04
CA VAL A 123 -9.76 -25.27 -38.64
C VAL A 123 -9.09 -24.09 -37.93
N VAL A 124 -8.06 -23.48 -38.53
CA VAL A 124 -7.35 -22.33 -37.96
C VAL A 124 -8.29 -21.14 -37.76
N PHE A 125 -9.14 -20.81 -38.74
CA PHE A 125 -10.13 -19.74 -38.64
C PHE A 125 -11.18 -20.02 -37.58
N THR A 126 -11.58 -21.28 -37.37
CA THR A 126 -12.53 -21.64 -36.30
C THR A 126 -11.92 -21.41 -34.93
N TRP A 127 -10.68 -21.83 -34.71
CA TRP A 127 -10.00 -21.66 -33.43
C TRP A 127 -9.62 -20.19 -33.17
N ALA A 128 -9.24 -19.43 -34.17
CA ALA A 128 -9.00 -18.00 -34.06
C ALA A 128 -10.29 -17.24 -33.67
N ALA A 129 -11.43 -17.61 -34.27
CA ALA A 129 -12.73 -17.05 -33.93
C ALA A 129 -13.15 -17.39 -32.47
N PHE A 130 -12.89 -18.64 -32.03
CA PHE A 130 -13.15 -19.03 -30.64
C PHE A 130 -12.25 -18.29 -29.65
N ALA A 131 -10.95 -18.16 -29.94
CA ALA A 131 -10.02 -17.43 -29.08
C ALA A 131 -10.39 -15.95 -28.99
N LEU A 132 -10.82 -15.34 -30.09
CA LEU A 132 -11.28 -13.97 -30.15
C LEU A 132 -12.59 -13.77 -29.37
N ALA A 133 -13.55 -14.66 -29.52
CA ALA A 133 -14.81 -14.62 -28.76
C ALA A 133 -14.55 -14.77 -27.26
N ALA A 134 -13.64 -15.66 -26.86
CA ALA A 134 -13.23 -15.81 -25.46
C ALA A 134 -12.55 -14.54 -24.93
N ALA A 135 -11.69 -13.90 -25.71
CA ALA A 135 -11.01 -12.65 -25.35
C ALA A 135 -12.00 -11.48 -25.19
N VAL A 136 -12.97 -11.35 -26.11
CA VAL A 136 -14.06 -10.35 -26.03
C VAL A 136 -14.95 -10.61 -24.81
N PHE A 137 -15.33 -11.86 -24.58
CA PHE A 137 -16.13 -12.23 -23.40
C PHE A 137 -15.38 -11.93 -22.09
N LEU A 138 -14.10 -12.23 -22.02
CA LEU A 138 -13.27 -11.94 -20.88
C LEU A 138 -13.10 -10.44 -20.66
N ALA A 139 -12.83 -9.65 -21.71
CA ALA A 139 -12.74 -8.19 -21.61
C ALA A 139 -14.06 -7.59 -21.08
N PHE A 140 -15.21 -8.03 -21.63
CA PHE A 140 -16.53 -7.58 -21.20
C PHE A 140 -16.87 -8.05 -19.76
N PHE A 141 -16.47 -9.26 -19.40
CA PHE A 141 -16.68 -9.81 -18.05
C PHE A 141 -15.83 -9.07 -17.00
N PHE A 142 -14.57 -8.75 -17.32
CA PHE A 142 -13.73 -7.95 -16.44
C PHE A 142 -14.22 -6.51 -16.33
N GLU A 143 -14.61 -5.88 -17.43
CA GLU A 143 -15.13 -4.51 -17.43
C GLU A 143 -16.48 -4.43 -16.69
N SER A 144 -17.37 -5.39 -16.86
CA SER A 144 -18.66 -5.43 -16.14
C SER A 144 -18.50 -5.71 -14.65
N ARG A 145 -17.44 -6.37 -14.22
CA ARG A 145 -17.13 -6.55 -12.80
C ARG A 145 -16.37 -5.36 -12.19
N MET A 146 -15.64 -4.61 -12.99
CA MET A 146 -14.96 -3.39 -12.54
C MET A 146 -15.92 -2.17 -12.49
N THR A 147 -16.98 -2.17 -13.31
CA THR A 147 -17.97 -1.07 -13.37
C THR A 147 -19.30 -1.37 -12.69
N SER A 148 -19.59 -2.65 -12.36
CA SER A 148 -20.71 -2.93 -11.49
C SER A 148 -20.35 -2.41 -10.09
N VAL A 149 -21.15 -1.47 -9.59
CA VAL A 149 -21.33 -1.29 -8.14
C VAL A 149 -21.94 -2.62 -7.65
N VAL A 150 -21.11 -3.66 -7.59
CA VAL A 150 -21.44 -4.86 -6.85
C VAL A 150 -21.49 -4.40 -5.41
N GLU A 151 -22.60 -4.59 -4.75
CA GLU A 151 -22.65 -4.57 -3.29
C GLU A 151 -21.49 -5.45 -2.84
N ARG A 152 -20.42 -4.82 -2.34
CA ARG A 152 -19.22 -5.53 -1.92
C ARG A 152 -19.61 -6.39 -0.74
N PRO A 153 -19.09 -7.63 -0.65
CA PRO A 153 -19.35 -8.43 0.53
C PRO A 153 -18.90 -7.64 1.77
N PRO A 154 -19.66 -7.68 2.87
CA PRO A 154 -19.25 -7.06 4.12
C PRO A 154 -17.82 -7.46 4.47
N GLY A 155 -16.91 -6.50 4.61
CA GLY A 155 -15.47 -6.74 4.88
C GLY A 155 -14.54 -6.75 3.67
N ASP A 156 -15.00 -6.44 2.45
CA ASP A 156 -14.09 -6.21 1.31
C ASP A 156 -13.40 -4.84 1.44
N ARG A 157 -12.11 -4.87 1.71
CA ARG A 157 -11.23 -3.72 1.96
C ARG A 157 -10.34 -3.35 0.78
N SER A 158 -10.52 -3.98 -0.36
CA SER A 158 -9.64 -3.76 -1.52
C SER A 158 -9.68 -2.33 -2.04
N ALA A 159 -10.85 -1.66 -1.97
CA ALA A 159 -10.98 -0.27 -2.37
C ALA A 159 -10.43 0.70 -1.34
N ASP A 160 -10.56 0.38 -0.05
CA ASP A 160 -10.01 1.21 1.03
C ASP A 160 -8.49 1.23 0.93
N MET A 161 -7.88 0.06 0.73
CA MET A 161 -6.46 -0.09 0.48
C MET A 161 -5.99 0.66 -0.77
N GLU A 162 -6.77 0.63 -1.87
CA GLU A 162 -6.45 1.39 -3.08
C GLU A 162 -6.57 2.90 -2.87
N ALA A 163 -7.58 3.36 -2.14
CA ALA A 163 -7.79 4.76 -1.81
C ALA A 163 -6.63 5.30 -0.97
N MET A 164 -6.19 4.57 0.06
CA MET A 164 -5.06 4.98 0.91
C MET A 164 -3.76 5.10 0.14
N ASN A 165 -3.43 4.14 -0.72
CA ASN A 165 -2.20 4.17 -1.52
C ASN A 165 -2.22 5.22 -2.65
N SER A 166 -3.34 5.91 -2.87
CA SER A 166 -3.49 6.99 -3.85
C SER A 166 -3.53 8.40 -3.24
N LEU A 167 -3.50 8.52 -1.91
CA LEU A 167 -3.53 9.82 -1.24
C LEU A 167 -2.22 10.59 -1.48
N PRO A 168 -2.30 11.84 -1.94
CA PRO A 168 -1.11 12.69 -2.03
C PRO A 168 -0.75 13.22 -0.63
N TYR A 169 0.46 12.93 -0.16
CA TYR A 169 1.03 13.60 1.00
C TYR A 169 1.60 14.95 0.57
N GLU A 170 0.82 16.00 0.76
CA GLU A 170 1.21 17.34 0.34
C GLU A 170 1.92 18.10 1.46
N SER A 171 3.06 18.71 1.15
CA SER A 171 3.77 19.58 2.11
C SER A 171 3.08 20.93 2.33
N PHE A 172 2.21 21.35 1.40
CA PHE A 172 1.46 22.59 1.44
C PHE A 172 0.04 22.41 0.95
N VAL A 173 -0.89 23.14 1.55
CA VAL A 173 -2.33 23.10 1.23
C VAL A 173 -2.87 24.49 0.94
N GLU A 174 -3.83 24.59 0.03
CA GLU A 174 -4.64 25.77 -0.17
C GLU A 174 -5.63 25.93 1.00
N ASP A 175 -5.66 27.13 1.59
CA ASP A 175 -6.50 27.43 2.74
C ASP A 175 -7.13 28.82 2.60
N GLU A 176 -8.08 28.92 1.68
CA GLU A 176 -8.76 30.18 1.36
C GLU A 176 -9.52 30.78 2.55
N ARG A 177 -10.00 29.94 3.49
CA ARG A 177 -10.82 30.38 4.63
C ARG A 177 -10.03 31.01 5.74
N HIS A 178 -8.82 30.50 5.97
CA HIS A 178 -7.93 30.91 7.06
C HIS A 178 -6.66 31.58 6.52
N GLU A 179 -6.76 32.17 5.33
CA GLU A 179 -5.61 32.76 4.61
C GLU A 179 -4.82 33.75 5.48
N ASN A 180 -5.52 34.53 6.32
CA ASN A 180 -4.91 35.56 7.15
C ASN A 180 -4.61 35.10 8.59
N GLU A 181 -4.95 33.87 8.95
CA GLU A 181 -4.75 33.32 10.29
C GLU A 181 -3.40 32.62 10.39
N ASN A 182 -2.56 33.02 11.36
CA ASN A 182 -1.23 32.46 11.58
C ASN A 182 -0.89 32.46 13.07
N GLY A 183 -0.21 31.41 13.53
CA GLY A 183 0.11 31.25 14.94
C GLY A 183 -1.12 30.95 15.79
N VAL A 184 -1.07 31.30 17.06
CA VAL A 184 -2.19 31.12 18.00
C VAL A 184 -3.22 32.22 17.78
N ILE A 185 -4.41 31.84 17.33
CA ILE A 185 -5.53 32.77 17.06
C ILE A 185 -6.59 32.74 18.16
N ASN A 186 -6.60 31.69 18.98
CA ASN A 186 -7.53 31.51 20.10
C ASN A 186 -6.82 30.92 21.32
N TYR A 187 -6.99 31.51 22.50
CA TYR A 187 -6.43 30.98 23.74
C TYR A 187 -7.25 31.38 24.96
N TYR A 188 -8.13 30.50 25.41
CA TYR A 188 -8.87 30.64 26.67
C TYR A 188 -8.08 30.06 27.83
N GLN A 189 -7.23 30.89 28.47
CA GLN A 189 -6.24 30.47 29.48
C GLN A 189 -6.80 29.65 30.65
N ARG A 190 -8.09 29.82 31.00
CA ARG A 190 -8.73 29.09 32.11
C ARG A 190 -9.29 27.73 31.70
N ALA A 191 -9.50 27.53 30.43
CA ALA A 191 -10.09 26.31 29.87
C ALA A 191 -9.05 25.41 29.18
N ALA A 192 -8.06 26.01 28.52
CA ALA A 192 -7.00 25.27 27.84
C ALA A 192 -6.00 24.66 28.83
N VAL A 193 -5.51 23.47 28.54
CA VAL A 193 -4.49 22.77 29.33
C VAL A 193 -3.13 23.43 29.13
N ARG A 194 -2.48 23.82 30.20
CA ARG A 194 -1.17 24.47 30.16
C ARG A 194 -0.08 23.47 29.81
N GLY A 195 0.78 23.82 28.84
CA GLY A 195 1.89 23.01 28.40
C GLY A 195 2.85 23.75 27.50
N LEU A 196 3.74 23.00 26.88
CA LEU A 196 4.60 23.45 25.77
C LEU A 196 4.22 22.64 24.54
N ASN A 197 4.14 23.28 23.39
CA ASN A 197 3.70 22.64 22.16
C ASN A 197 4.91 22.35 21.26
N LEU A 198 5.24 21.06 21.11
CA LEU A 198 6.26 20.60 20.18
C LEU A 198 5.57 20.22 18.86
N TYR A 199 6.06 20.75 17.74
CA TYR A 199 5.60 20.33 16.42
C TYR A 199 6.71 20.37 15.38
N ASN A 200 6.53 19.60 14.32
CA ASN A 200 7.28 19.73 13.08
C ASN A 200 6.32 19.95 11.91
N SER A 201 6.78 20.75 10.95
CA SER A 201 6.09 20.93 9.67
C SER A 201 6.63 19.92 8.67
N TYR A 202 5.75 19.26 7.95
CA TYR A 202 6.15 18.29 6.90
C TYR A 202 6.95 18.92 5.75
N TYR A 203 7.05 20.24 5.75
CA TYR A 203 7.74 21.01 4.72
C TYR A 203 9.27 21.04 4.87
N GLN A 204 9.80 20.99 6.08
CA GLN A 204 11.21 21.26 6.33
C GLN A 204 11.84 20.34 7.37
N ALA A 205 13.18 20.25 7.33
CA ALA A 205 13.95 19.65 8.39
C ALA A 205 14.03 20.60 9.59
N GLY A 206 13.26 20.31 10.62
CA GLY A 206 13.24 21.10 11.86
C GLY A 206 12.02 20.83 12.71
N ALA A 207 12.12 21.21 13.98
CA ALA A 207 11.00 21.17 14.92
C ALA A 207 11.06 22.43 15.79
N ALA A 208 9.88 22.88 16.25
CA ALA A 208 9.76 24.04 17.13
C ALA A 208 9.02 23.69 18.42
N LEU A 209 9.47 24.24 19.51
CA LEU A 209 8.82 24.20 20.81
C LEU A 209 8.21 25.56 21.11
N LEU A 210 6.89 25.61 21.24
CA LEU A 210 6.13 26.84 21.42
C LEU A 210 5.54 26.94 22.83
N GLY A 211 5.44 28.16 23.35
CA GLY A 211 4.57 28.50 24.45
C GLY A 211 3.08 28.41 24.09
N MET A 212 2.22 28.53 25.09
CA MET A 212 0.77 28.54 24.86
C MET A 212 0.28 29.77 24.06
N ASP A 213 1.07 30.85 24.04
CA ASP A 213 0.84 32.08 23.25
C ASP A 213 1.37 31.97 21.81
N GLY A 214 1.97 30.82 21.44
CA GLY A 214 2.55 30.59 20.13
C GLY A 214 3.95 31.16 19.96
N ARG A 215 4.54 31.78 20.98
CA ARG A 215 5.92 32.24 20.92
C ARG A 215 6.85 31.04 20.86
N GLU A 216 7.80 31.03 19.92
CA GLU A 216 8.86 30.05 19.85
C GLU A 216 9.79 30.19 21.06
N LEU A 217 9.98 29.10 21.79
CA LEU A 217 10.83 29.00 22.96
C LEU A 217 12.17 28.35 22.61
N HIS A 218 12.14 27.38 21.70
CA HIS A 218 13.31 26.68 21.22
C HIS A 218 13.01 26.05 19.86
N ALA A 219 14.06 25.83 19.04
CA ALA A 219 13.93 25.17 17.75
C ALA A 219 15.14 24.28 17.46
N TRP A 220 14.88 23.13 16.86
CA TRP A 220 15.91 22.25 16.34
C TRP A 220 16.05 22.43 14.85
N HIS A 221 17.27 22.76 14.41
CA HIS A 221 17.62 22.96 13.02
C HIS A 221 18.88 22.15 12.71
N PRO A 222 18.80 21.11 11.87
CA PRO A 222 19.99 20.32 11.52
C PRO A 222 20.95 21.17 10.69
N ALA A 223 22.24 20.91 10.84
CA ALA A 223 23.26 21.49 9.98
C ALA A 223 23.20 20.84 8.59
N GLY A 224 23.05 21.62 7.52
CA GLY A 224 23.05 21.17 6.13
C GLY A 224 21.65 21.03 5.50
N THR A 225 21.61 20.50 4.28
CA THR A 225 20.36 20.19 3.56
C THR A 225 19.89 18.80 3.94
N ASN A 226 19.17 18.66 5.04
CA ASN A 226 18.57 17.41 5.43
C ASN A 226 17.20 17.23 4.77
N PRO A 227 16.77 15.98 4.51
CA PRO A 227 15.41 15.68 4.07
C PRO A 227 14.37 16.16 5.11
N GLN A 228 13.14 16.28 4.68
CA GLN A 228 12.00 16.64 5.52
C GLN A 228 11.85 15.67 6.71
N TRP A 229 11.48 16.23 7.87
CA TRP A 229 11.21 15.41 9.05
C TRP A 229 9.75 14.98 9.09
N HIS A 230 9.55 13.69 9.18
CA HIS A 230 8.22 13.14 9.27
C HIS A 230 7.65 13.29 10.68
N PHE A 231 8.37 12.80 11.69
CA PHE A 231 7.92 12.80 13.07
C PHE A 231 9.07 13.13 14.02
N VAL A 232 8.72 13.76 15.15
CA VAL A 232 9.66 14.07 16.23
C VAL A 232 9.10 13.65 17.59
N ALA A 233 9.97 13.08 18.44
CA ALA A 233 9.65 12.71 19.80
C ALA A 233 10.63 13.37 20.77
N PHE A 234 10.11 14.08 21.79
CA PHE A 234 10.89 14.70 22.83
C PHE A 234 11.25 13.69 23.91
N CYS A 235 12.53 13.61 24.27
CA CYS A 235 13.04 12.70 25.28
C CYS A 235 13.10 13.36 26.67
N ASP A 236 13.03 12.55 27.73
CA ASP A 236 13.05 13.01 29.14
C ASP A 236 14.31 13.78 29.54
N ASN A 237 15.41 13.66 28.78
CA ASN A 237 16.66 14.38 28.99
C ASN A 237 16.81 15.65 28.13
N GLY A 238 15.78 15.97 27.34
CA GLY A 238 15.78 17.12 26.44
C GLY A 238 16.34 16.87 25.04
N ASP A 239 16.74 15.63 24.73
CA ASP A 239 17.09 15.25 23.35
C ASP A 239 15.84 15.15 22.47
N LEU A 240 16.03 15.16 21.16
CA LEU A 240 14.99 14.97 20.17
C LEU A 240 15.29 13.72 19.34
N LEU A 241 14.36 12.79 19.27
CA LEU A 241 14.35 11.72 18.28
C LEU A 241 13.60 12.20 17.05
N VAL A 242 14.13 11.90 15.89
CA VAL A 242 13.61 12.36 14.59
C VAL A 242 13.48 11.18 13.65
N CYS A 243 12.31 11.02 13.07
CA CYS A 243 12.05 10.15 11.93
C CYS A 243 12.14 10.98 10.65
N VAL A 244 13.08 10.62 9.78
CA VAL A 244 13.19 11.16 8.43
C VAL A 244 12.62 10.12 7.48
N GLU A 245 11.47 10.44 6.89
CA GLU A 245 10.67 9.49 6.12
C GLU A 245 11.49 8.68 5.12
N ASP A 246 11.29 7.37 5.12
CA ASP A 246 11.92 6.38 4.24
C ASP A 246 13.46 6.46 4.17
N THR A 247 14.08 7.13 5.14
CA THR A 247 15.51 7.41 5.09
C THR A 247 16.24 6.94 6.34
N MET A 248 15.89 7.51 7.50
CA MET A 248 16.62 7.25 8.74
C MET A 248 15.85 7.61 10.00
N ILE A 249 16.28 7.09 11.12
CA ILE A 249 16.01 7.62 12.46
C ILE A 249 17.29 8.23 13.04
N MET A 250 17.18 9.36 13.71
CA MET A 250 18.32 10.02 14.36
C MET A 250 17.97 10.59 15.72
N ARG A 251 18.98 10.82 16.56
CA ARG A 251 18.85 11.50 17.84
C ARG A 251 19.73 12.74 17.86
N LEU A 252 19.13 13.86 18.21
CA LEU A 252 19.80 15.15 18.37
C LEU A 252 19.79 15.53 19.86
N ASP A 253 20.86 16.21 20.31
CA ASP A 253 20.81 16.88 21.61
C ASP A 253 19.98 18.19 21.54
N TRP A 254 19.82 18.86 22.68
CA TRP A 254 19.13 20.14 22.77
C TRP A 254 19.67 21.18 21.77
N ASN A 255 20.98 21.22 21.50
CA ASN A 255 21.62 22.17 20.61
C ASN A 255 21.63 21.71 19.13
N SER A 256 20.76 20.79 18.74
CA SER A 256 20.69 20.22 17.39
C SER A 256 21.93 19.45 16.94
N LYS A 257 22.83 19.09 17.86
CA LYS A 257 24.01 18.28 17.54
C LYS A 257 23.58 16.82 17.38
N LEU A 258 23.99 16.21 16.28
CA LEU A 258 23.75 14.78 16.01
C LEU A 258 24.49 13.91 17.04
N LEU A 259 23.75 13.13 17.81
CA LEU A 259 24.26 12.13 18.74
C LEU A 259 24.49 10.80 18.04
N TRP A 260 23.48 10.33 17.32
CA TRP A 260 23.57 9.15 16.46
C TRP A 260 22.49 9.19 15.38
N GLN A 261 22.69 8.40 14.31
CA GLN A 261 21.72 8.13 13.27
C GLN A 261 21.78 6.68 12.80
N ARG A 262 20.66 6.16 12.31
CA ARG A 262 20.56 4.82 11.71
C ARG A 262 19.85 4.91 10.38
N PRO A 263 20.43 4.38 9.29
CA PRO A 263 19.85 4.36 7.96
C PRO A 263 18.79 3.24 7.85
N LEU A 264 17.75 3.38 8.63
CA LEU A 264 16.53 2.58 8.53
C LEU A 264 15.58 3.36 7.64
N ARG A 265 14.87 2.70 6.74
CA ARG A 265 13.75 3.35 6.04
C ARG A 265 12.60 3.57 7.04
N ALA A 266 12.91 4.36 8.09
CA ALA A 266 11.98 4.68 9.15
C ALA A 266 10.89 5.62 8.64
N HIS A 267 9.67 5.43 9.12
CA HIS A 267 8.52 6.25 8.75
C HIS A 267 7.54 6.39 9.93
N HIS A 268 6.67 7.40 9.80
CA HIS A 268 5.56 7.72 10.70
C HIS A 268 5.98 8.00 12.14
N GLU A 269 6.17 7.02 13.01
CA GLU A 269 6.15 7.24 14.46
C GLU A 269 7.35 6.65 15.22
N ILE A 270 7.62 7.27 16.37
CA ILE A 270 8.62 6.81 17.35
C ILE A 270 7.96 6.77 18.71
N ALA A 271 8.05 5.64 19.40
CA ALA A 271 7.64 5.48 20.78
C ALA A 271 8.84 5.12 21.65
N VAL A 272 8.94 5.72 22.83
CA VAL A 272 10.03 5.47 23.78
C VAL A 272 9.48 4.78 25.02
N ALA A 273 10.01 3.61 25.34
CA ALA A 273 9.63 2.86 26.53
C ALA A 273 10.33 3.39 27.79
N GLY A 274 9.76 3.11 28.96
CA GLY A 274 10.33 3.51 30.24
C GLY A 274 11.72 2.92 30.55
N ASN A 275 12.13 1.83 29.88
CA ASN A 275 13.47 1.24 29.97
C ASN A 275 14.48 1.89 29.00
N GLY A 276 14.04 2.90 28.21
CA GLY A 276 14.85 3.61 27.21
C GLY A 276 14.91 2.94 25.83
N ASP A 277 14.23 1.83 25.61
CA ASP A 277 14.10 1.23 24.29
C ASP A 277 13.23 2.12 23.40
N ILE A 278 13.62 2.21 22.11
CA ILE A 278 12.97 3.04 21.12
C ILE A 278 12.31 2.11 20.10
N TYR A 279 11.03 2.33 19.86
CA TYR A 279 10.25 1.62 18.85
C TYR A 279 9.96 2.55 17.69
N THR A 280 10.13 2.05 16.47
CA THR A 280 9.77 2.78 15.24
C THR A 280 9.30 1.81 14.17
N LEU A 281 8.60 2.33 13.17
CA LEU A 281 8.26 1.60 11.96
C LEU A 281 9.36 1.82 10.91
N ALA A 282 9.67 0.79 10.14
CA ALA A 282 10.60 0.89 9.02
C ALA A 282 10.16 -0.04 7.90
N SER A 283 10.34 0.36 6.65
CA SER A 283 9.90 -0.43 5.49
C SER A 283 11.06 -1.07 4.74
N GLU A 284 10.81 -2.23 4.14
CA GLU A 284 11.72 -2.92 3.22
C GLU A 284 10.96 -3.48 2.02
N ASP A 285 11.61 -3.41 0.86
CA ASP A 285 11.04 -4.03 -0.34
C ASP A 285 11.33 -5.53 -0.29
N GLU A 286 10.27 -6.35 -0.29
CA GLU A 286 10.36 -7.80 -0.20
C GLU A 286 9.47 -8.50 -1.21
N VAL A 287 9.83 -9.74 -1.55
CA VAL A 287 8.95 -10.63 -2.30
C VAL A 287 8.40 -11.68 -1.34
N VAL A 288 7.14 -11.55 -1.01
CA VAL A 288 6.43 -12.49 -0.12
C VAL A 288 5.61 -13.49 -0.93
N THR A 289 5.19 -14.58 -0.30
CA THR A 289 4.29 -15.56 -0.92
C THR A 289 2.87 -15.35 -0.41
N LEU A 290 1.96 -14.95 -1.30
CA LEU A 290 0.52 -14.88 -1.06
C LEU A 290 -0.18 -15.89 -1.96
N ASP A 291 -0.98 -16.80 -1.38
CA ASP A 291 -1.69 -17.86 -2.09
C ASP A 291 -0.83 -18.61 -3.14
N LEU A 292 0.37 -19.02 -2.75
CA LEU A 292 1.35 -19.74 -3.59
C LEU A 292 2.01 -18.89 -4.69
N LEU A 293 1.71 -17.60 -4.77
CA LEU A 293 2.31 -16.71 -5.76
C LEU A 293 3.26 -15.69 -5.11
N PRO A 294 4.41 -15.41 -5.74
CA PRO A 294 5.32 -14.38 -5.26
C PRO A 294 4.76 -12.99 -5.56
N VAL A 295 4.74 -12.11 -4.55
CA VAL A 295 4.24 -10.73 -4.63
C VAL A 295 5.30 -9.79 -4.10
N PRO A 296 5.77 -8.79 -4.85
CA PRO A 296 6.60 -7.74 -4.33
C PRO A 296 5.76 -6.77 -3.49
N ILE A 297 6.12 -6.58 -2.24
CA ILE A 297 5.47 -5.67 -1.30
C ILE A 297 6.49 -4.74 -0.65
N ILE A 298 6.02 -3.59 -0.18
CA ILE A 298 6.67 -2.85 0.89
C ILE A 298 6.22 -3.54 2.18
N ASN A 299 7.14 -4.23 2.85
CA ASN A 299 6.87 -4.85 4.13
C ASN A 299 7.29 -3.90 5.25
N ASP A 300 6.36 -3.57 6.12
CA ASP A 300 6.66 -2.79 7.31
C ASP A 300 7.21 -3.69 8.43
N TYR A 301 8.10 -3.12 9.20
CA TYR A 301 8.74 -3.75 10.35
C TYR A 301 8.60 -2.88 11.57
N ILE A 302 8.25 -3.48 12.69
CA ILE A 302 8.46 -2.89 14.00
C ILE A 302 9.93 -3.08 14.35
N VAL A 303 10.67 -1.99 14.50
CA VAL A 303 12.10 -2.00 14.84
C VAL A 303 12.27 -1.54 16.27
N VAL A 304 12.96 -2.34 17.07
CA VAL A 304 13.32 -2.02 18.46
C VAL A 304 14.80 -1.63 18.50
N LEU A 305 15.06 -0.43 18.99
CA LEU A 305 16.39 0.11 19.16
C LEU A 305 16.70 0.31 20.65
N SER A 306 17.96 0.17 21.04
CA SER A 306 18.42 0.67 22.35
C SER A 306 18.56 2.19 22.33
N ALA A 307 18.71 2.80 23.52
CA ALA A 307 18.85 4.26 23.67
C ALA A 307 20.00 4.87 22.87
N ASP A 308 21.08 4.10 22.60
CA ASP A 308 22.21 4.47 21.75
C ASP A 308 21.99 4.17 20.25
N GLY A 309 20.79 3.74 19.89
CA GLY A 309 20.35 3.48 18.53
C GLY A 309 20.80 2.12 17.96
N ALA A 310 21.32 1.17 18.75
CA ALA A 310 21.61 -0.16 18.22
C ALA A 310 20.29 -0.95 18.01
N VAL A 311 20.16 -1.62 16.86
CA VAL A 311 18.99 -2.46 16.55
C VAL A 311 19.03 -3.70 17.44
N LYS A 312 18.00 -3.87 18.26
CA LYS A 312 17.81 -5.03 19.16
C LYS A 312 16.93 -6.11 18.53
N LYS A 313 15.87 -5.68 17.83
CA LYS A 313 14.86 -6.58 17.28
C LYS A 313 14.18 -5.96 16.07
N LYS A 314 13.68 -6.82 15.18
CA LYS A 314 12.91 -6.44 14.00
C LYS A 314 11.79 -7.48 13.82
N ILE A 315 10.53 -7.03 13.79
CA ILE A 315 9.35 -7.87 13.70
C ILE A 315 8.61 -7.53 12.41
N SER A 316 8.39 -8.52 11.55
CA SER A 316 7.68 -8.35 10.27
C SER A 316 6.19 -8.14 10.49
N VAL A 317 5.64 -7.04 10.02
CA VAL A 317 4.20 -6.78 10.04
C VAL A 317 3.47 -7.73 9.10
N PHE A 318 4.08 -8.08 7.97
CA PHE A 318 3.50 -9.11 7.08
C PHE A 318 3.26 -10.42 7.83
N ASP A 319 4.22 -10.89 8.61
CA ASP A 319 4.05 -12.15 9.36
C ASP A 319 2.95 -12.06 10.43
N LEU A 320 2.77 -10.89 11.03
CA LEU A 320 1.70 -10.62 11.99
C LEU A 320 0.31 -10.57 11.34
N LEU A 321 0.20 -9.94 10.17
CA LEU A 321 -1.08 -9.56 9.55
C LEU A 321 -1.44 -10.34 8.28
N LYS A 322 -0.60 -11.23 7.78
CA LYS A 322 -0.86 -11.98 6.51
C LYS A 322 -2.20 -12.73 6.49
N LYS A 323 -2.75 -13.10 7.64
CA LYS A 323 -4.06 -13.75 7.75
C LYS A 323 -5.24 -12.78 7.55
N GLU A 324 -5.00 -11.49 7.71
CA GLU A 324 -5.99 -10.44 7.52
C GLU A 324 -6.11 -10.02 6.04
N ILE A 325 -5.16 -10.45 5.19
CA ILE A 325 -5.19 -10.17 3.76
C ILE A 325 -6.20 -11.07 3.08
N SER A 326 -7.31 -10.49 2.62
CA SER A 326 -8.38 -11.22 1.94
C SER A 326 -8.02 -11.57 0.49
N PRO A 327 -8.67 -12.57 -0.14
CA PRO A 327 -8.48 -12.88 -1.55
C PRO A 327 -8.78 -11.69 -2.50
N SER A 328 -9.75 -10.84 -2.15
CA SER A 328 -10.05 -9.63 -2.93
C SER A 328 -8.92 -8.58 -2.86
N MET A 329 -8.28 -8.45 -1.70
CA MET A 329 -7.10 -7.60 -1.53
C MET A 329 -5.91 -8.13 -2.33
N ILE A 330 -5.66 -9.43 -2.30
CA ILE A 330 -4.65 -10.08 -3.15
C ILE A 330 -4.93 -9.76 -4.61
N ALA A 331 -6.21 -9.77 -5.01
CA ALA A 331 -6.66 -9.41 -6.35
C ALA A 331 -6.29 -7.98 -6.74
N ALA A 332 -6.58 -7.03 -5.86
CA ALA A 332 -6.27 -5.62 -6.09
C ALA A 332 -4.75 -5.39 -6.17
N ILE A 333 -3.97 -6.03 -5.29
CA ILE A 333 -2.50 -5.98 -5.32
C ILE A 333 -1.97 -6.47 -6.67
N TYR A 334 -2.42 -7.63 -7.15
CA TYR A 334 -2.00 -8.16 -8.44
C TYR A 334 -2.43 -7.26 -9.61
N ALA A 335 -3.62 -6.68 -9.58
CA ALA A 335 -4.09 -5.77 -10.61
C ALA A 335 -3.19 -4.53 -10.74
N LYS A 336 -2.68 -4.01 -9.62
CA LYS A 336 -1.73 -2.88 -9.59
C LYS A 336 -0.31 -3.27 -10.03
N ILE A 337 0.19 -4.40 -9.55
CA ILE A 337 1.55 -4.88 -9.88
C ILE A 337 1.66 -5.27 -11.36
N ILE A 338 0.58 -5.86 -11.92
CA ILE A 338 0.51 -6.32 -13.31
C ILE A 338 -0.21 -5.27 -14.16
N ASP A 339 0.00 -3.98 -13.98
CA ASP A 339 -0.53 -3.00 -14.92
C ASP A 339 0.03 -3.29 -16.35
N PRO A 340 -0.84 -3.80 -17.26
CA PRO A 340 -0.39 -4.39 -18.52
C PRO A 340 0.44 -3.45 -19.42
N PRO A 341 0.11 -2.13 -19.54
CA PRO A 341 0.88 -1.24 -20.39
C PRO A 341 2.32 -1.05 -19.92
N ASP A 342 2.53 -0.91 -18.63
CA ASP A 342 3.85 -0.68 -18.03
C ASP A 342 4.70 -1.96 -18.01
N PHE A 343 4.07 -3.10 -17.72
CA PHE A 343 4.72 -4.40 -17.68
C PHE A 343 5.30 -4.80 -19.04
N LEU A 344 4.48 -4.74 -20.11
CA LEU A 344 4.93 -5.08 -21.46
C LEU A 344 5.99 -4.09 -21.97
N TRP A 345 5.85 -2.80 -21.68
CA TRP A 345 6.77 -1.76 -22.11
C TRP A 345 8.11 -1.84 -21.37
N LYS A 346 8.11 -2.11 -20.08
CA LYS A 346 9.31 -2.35 -19.27
C LYS A 346 10.00 -3.67 -19.65
N ALA A 347 9.25 -4.71 -20.00
CA ALA A 347 9.78 -5.99 -20.46
C ALA A 347 10.43 -5.88 -21.85
N VAL A 348 9.85 -5.10 -22.77
CA VAL A 348 10.37 -4.89 -24.13
C VAL A 348 11.59 -3.95 -24.15
N LYS A 349 11.62 -2.91 -23.30
CA LYS A 349 12.72 -1.92 -23.29
C LYS A 349 14.06 -2.43 -22.75
N ARG A 350 14.11 -3.57 -22.04
CA ARG A 350 15.35 -4.10 -21.45
C ARG A 350 15.76 -5.46 -22.04
N LYS A 351 16.36 -5.41 -23.23
CA LYS A 351 17.27 -6.44 -23.73
C LYS A 351 18.48 -6.48 -22.80
N THR A 352 18.57 -7.41 -21.89
CA THR A 352 19.80 -8.03 -21.33
C THR A 352 19.63 -8.43 -19.87
N SER A 353 20.11 -9.62 -19.62
CA SER A 353 20.28 -10.36 -18.38
C SER A 353 19.05 -11.06 -17.83
N GLY A 354 19.15 -12.39 -17.77
CA GLY A 354 18.16 -13.35 -17.30
C GLY A 354 17.88 -13.33 -15.78
N ARG A 355 17.79 -12.15 -15.16
CA ARG A 355 17.24 -11.98 -13.84
C ARG A 355 15.72 -11.84 -13.94
N PHE A 356 15.06 -12.60 -13.14
CA PHE A 356 13.61 -12.80 -13.12
C PHE A 356 12.82 -11.48 -13.14
N LEU A 357 11.69 -11.51 -13.80
CA LEU A 357 10.74 -10.41 -14.02
C LEU A 357 10.30 -9.72 -12.70
N MET A 358 10.34 -10.44 -11.60
CA MET A 358 9.88 -10.02 -10.28
C MET A 358 10.78 -8.95 -9.62
N ASP A 359 12.10 -8.90 -9.91
CA ASP A 359 13.01 -7.87 -9.38
C ASP A 359 12.73 -6.46 -9.93
N ARG A 360 11.61 -6.24 -10.65
CA ARG A 360 11.32 -5.01 -11.40
C ARG A 360 9.88 -4.54 -11.29
N LEU A 361 9.06 -5.25 -10.56
CA LEU A 361 7.73 -4.78 -10.21
C LEU A 361 7.87 -3.75 -9.10
N THR A 362 7.09 -2.69 -9.15
CA THR A 362 7.02 -1.73 -8.06
C THR A 362 6.41 -2.44 -6.86
N PRO A 363 7.11 -2.51 -5.72
CA PRO A 363 6.54 -3.09 -4.51
C PRO A 363 5.26 -2.34 -4.12
N TYR A 364 4.26 -3.08 -3.65
CA TYR A 364 2.98 -2.54 -3.25
C TYR A 364 2.92 -2.35 -1.73
N ASP A 365 2.52 -1.18 -1.28
CA ASP A 365 2.28 -0.90 0.13
C ASP A 365 0.95 -1.54 0.57
N VAL A 366 1.05 -2.69 1.24
CA VAL A 366 -0.12 -3.51 1.60
C VAL A 366 -0.75 -3.05 2.91
N PHE A 367 0.07 -2.57 3.85
CA PHE A 367 -0.36 -2.30 5.22
C PHE A 367 -0.47 -0.80 5.50
N HIS A 368 0.49 -0.03 5.00
CA HIS A 368 0.64 1.38 5.30
C HIS A 368 0.56 1.62 6.81
N ASP A 369 1.46 0.94 7.55
CA ASP A 369 1.48 1.08 9.01
C ASP A 369 1.91 2.49 9.40
N ASN A 370 1.06 3.19 10.15
CA ASN A 370 1.23 4.62 10.38
C ASN A 370 1.26 5.05 11.85
N ALA A 371 1.18 4.11 12.78
CA ALA A 371 1.28 4.44 14.19
C ALA A 371 1.80 3.27 15.03
N ILE A 372 2.49 3.61 16.12
CA ILE A 372 2.97 2.70 17.15
C ILE A 372 2.84 3.34 18.53
N SER A 373 2.16 2.68 19.46
CA SER A 373 1.97 3.13 20.83
C SER A 373 2.25 1.99 21.80
N ILE A 374 2.86 2.28 22.96
CA ILE A 374 3.25 1.28 23.95
C ILE A 374 2.16 1.19 25.02
N ALA A 375 1.73 -0.03 25.36
CA ALA A 375 0.85 -0.27 26.49
C ALA A 375 1.62 -0.04 27.79
N ASP A 376 1.15 0.86 28.63
CA ASP A 376 1.74 1.19 29.95
C ASP A 376 1.31 0.22 31.06
N ARG A 377 0.29 -0.61 30.80
CA ARG A 377 -0.32 -1.54 31.76
C ARG A 377 -0.98 -2.73 31.06
N ASP A 378 -1.36 -3.71 31.88
CA ASP A 378 -2.18 -4.83 31.43
C ASP A 378 -3.64 -4.39 31.26
N ILE A 379 -4.24 -4.77 30.12
CA ILE A 379 -5.69 -4.71 29.89
C ILE A 379 -6.17 -6.14 29.59
N PRO A 380 -6.93 -6.77 30.50
CA PRO A 380 -7.31 -8.18 30.36
C PRO A 380 -8.00 -8.48 29.03
N GLY A 381 -7.50 -9.47 28.31
CA GLY A 381 -8.02 -9.88 26.99
C GLY A 381 -7.60 -8.97 25.82
N VAL A 382 -6.80 -7.93 26.06
CA VAL A 382 -6.35 -6.96 25.04
C VAL A 382 -4.83 -6.88 24.96
N CYS A 383 -4.15 -6.45 26.03
CA CYS A 383 -2.70 -6.25 26.05
C CYS A 383 -2.07 -6.57 27.40
N ARG A 384 -0.75 -6.72 27.41
CA ARG A 384 0.12 -6.62 28.58
C ARG A 384 0.93 -5.33 28.50
N GLY A 385 1.40 -4.85 29.66
CA GLY A 385 2.35 -3.75 29.70
C GLY A 385 3.60 -4.08 28.86
N GLY A 386 3.98 -3.19 27.94
CA GLY A 386 5.05 -3.40 26.97
C GLY A 386 4.60 -3.94 25.62
N ASP A 387 3.37 -4.43 25.46
CA ASP A 387 2.82 -4.73 24.14
C ASP A 387 2.64 -3.43 23.31
N LEU A 388 2.58 -3.57 22.00
CA LEU A 388 2.46 -2.43 21.09
C LEU A 388 1.09 -2.39 20.42
N LEU A 389 0.48 -1.23 20.38
CA LEU A 389 -0.67 -0.93 19.54
C LEU A 389 -0.16 -0.36 18.22
N ILE A 390 -0.51 -0.98 17.12
CA ILE A 390 -0.15 -0.57 15.74
C ILE A 390 -1.39 -0.22 14.94
N SER A 391 -1.20 0.51 13.83
CA SER A 391 -2.25 0.88 12.90
C SER A 391 -1.87 0.54 11.47
N ALA A 392 -2.44 -0.53 10.93
CA ALA A 392 -2.37 -0.88 9.52
C ALA A 392 -3.48 -0.13 8.76
N CYS A 393 -3.16 1.07 8.30
CA CYS A 393 -4.11 2.04 7.77
C CYS A 393 -4.81 1.53 6.51
N ALA A 394 -4.06 0.94 5.58
CA ALA A 394 -4.60 0.37 4.33
C ALA A 394 -5.56 -0.81 4.58
N LEU A 395 -5.50 -1.42 5.75
CA LEU A 395 -6.43 -2.48 6.17
C LEU A 395 -7.60 -1.97 7.01
N ASN A 396 -7.65 -0.67 7.33
CA ASN A 396 -8.59 -0.11 8.30
C ASN A 396 -8.57 -0.89 9.63
N LEU A 397 -7.36 -1.27 10.09
CA LEU A 397 -7.15 -2.17 11.21
C LEU A 397 -6.20 -1.55 12.23
N ILE A 398 -6.55 -1.64 13.50
CA ILE A 398 -5.62 -1.46 14.61
C ILE A 398 -5.41 -2.80 15.32
N GLY A 399 -4.21 -3.03 15.83
CA GLY A 399 -3.87 -4.30 16.45
C GLY A 399 -2.88 -4.19 17.59
N VAL A 400 -2.97 -5.11 18.55
CA VAL A 400 -2.02 -5.22 19.66
C VAL A 400 -1.06 -6.36 19.40
N VAL A 401 0.22 -6.05 19.41
CA VAL A 401 1.33 -6.97 19.16
C VAL A 401 2.03 -7.33 20.45
N ASP A 402 2.13 -8.62 20.73
CA ASP A 402 3.05 -9.18 21.74
C ASP A 402 4.46 -9.16 21.15
N VAL A 403 5.29 -8.22 21.63
CA VAL A 403 6.66 -8.03 21.14
C VAL A 403 7.58 -9.19 21.51
N GLU A 404 7.32 -9.85 22.64
CA GLU A 404 8.14 -10.96 23.12
C GLU A 404 7.95 -12.20 22.25
N HIS A 405 6.67 -12.55 21.96
CA HIS A 405 6.30 -13.74 21.21
C HIS A 405 6.06 -13.50 19.71
N GLU A 406 6.14 -12.24 19.25
CA GLU A 406 5.91 -11.83 17.85
C GLU A 406 4.55 -12.31 17.32
N THR A 407 3.50 -12.06 18.08
CA THR A 407 2.14 -12.49 17.75
C THR A 407 1.14 -11.36 17.94
N MET A 408 0.10 -11.38 17.10
CA MET A 408 -1.05 -10.49 17.27
C MET A 408 -1.95 -11.01 18.39
N ARG A 409 -2.18 -10.19 19.44
CA ARG A 409 -3.06 -10.51 20.56
C ARG A 409 -4.50 -10.13 20.30
N TRP A 410 -4.71 -8.98 19.69
CA TRP A 410 -6.02 -8.37 19.54
C TRP A 410 -6.04 -7.50 18.30
N THR A 411 -7.18 -7.45 17.61
CA THR A 411 -7.38 -6.59 16.42
C THR A 411 -8.79 -6.00 16.45
N TRP A 412 -8.95 -4.79 15.85
CA TRP A 412 -10.23 -4.14 15.64
C TRP A 412 -10.15 -3.17 14.47
N GLY A 413 -11.29 -2.81 13.89
CA GLY A 413 -11.36 -1.71 12.92
C GLY A 413 -12.08 -2.02 11.62
N PRO A 414 -11.88 -3.20 10.99
CA PRO A 414 -12.52 -3.51 9.71
C PRO A 414 -14.03 -3.28 9.72
N GLY A 415 -14.50 -2.44 8.77
CA GLY A 415 -15.90 -2.03 8.69
C GLY A 415 -16.33 -0.98 9.73
N GLN A 416 -15.40 -0.51 10.57
CA GLN A 416 -15.63 0.52 11.59
C GLN A 416 -14.75 1.76 11.37
N LEU A 417 -13.57 1.59 10.77
CA LEU A 417 -12.58 2.62 10.51
C LEU A 417 -12.42 2.86 9.01
N GLU A 418 -11.95 4.07 8.67
CA GLU A 418 -11.63 4.47 7.29
C GLU A 418 -10.36 5.32 7.29
N GLY A 419 -9.21 4.67 7.07
CA GLY A 419 -7.93 5.33 6.93
C GLY A 419 -7.38 5.94 8.23
N GLN A 420 -7.56 5.27 9.36
CA GLN A 420 -7.23 5.75 10.71
C GLN A 420 -5.74 6.03 10.92
N HIS A 421 -5.48 6.96 11.86
CA HIS A 421 -4.16 7.34 12.35
C HIS A 421 -4.13 7.41 13.89
N ASP A 422 -2.94 7.43 14.46
CA ASP A 422 -2.64 7.77 15.86
C ASP A 422 -3.49 7.03 16.93
N PRO A 423 -3.69 5.70 16.86
CA PRO A 423 -4.33 4.99 17.95
C PRO A 423 -3.41 5.00 19.19
N THR A 424 -3.95 5.46 20.33
CA THR A 424 -3.20 5.55 21.59
C THR A 424 -3.99 4.99 22.76
N PHE A 425 -3.30 4.30 23.69
CA PHE A 425 -3.93 3.88 24.93
C PHE A 425 -4.19 5.07 25.85
N LEU A 426 -5.37 5.11 26.45
CA LEU A 426 -5.76 6.08 27.47
C LEU A 426 -5.58 5.51 28.89
N GLU A 427 -5.44 6.39 29.88
CA GLU A 427 -5.30 6.00 31.28
C GLU A 427 -6.45 5.10 31.81
N ASN A 428 -7.66 5.23 31.27
CA ASN A 428 -8.81 4.40 31.63
C ASN A 428 -8.81 3.02 30.96
N GLY A 429 -7.80 2.73 30.12
CA GLY A 429 -7.66 1.48 29.35
C GLY A 429 -8.46 1.45 28.05
N ASN A 430 -9.07 2.55 27.65
CA ASN A 430 -9.67 2.71 26.32
C ASN A 430 -8.59 3.08 25.29
N ILE A 431 -8.95 3.03 24.01
CA ILE A 431 -8.09 3.44 22.89
C ILE A 431 -8.70 4.68 22.25
N LEU A 432 -7.91 5.75 22.12
CA LEU A 432 -8.24 6.92 21.32
C LEU A 432 -7.77 6.70 19.89
N ILE A 433 -8.58 7.05 18.90
CA ILE A 433 -8.30 6.80 17.48
C ILE A 433 -8.69 8.02 16.68
N PHE A 434 -7.80 8.49 15.82
CA PHE A 434 -8.11 9.47 14.79
C PHE A 434 -8.57 8.72 13.53
N ASP A 435 -9.86 8.78 13.20
CA ASP A 435 -10.45 8.07 12.06
C ASP A 435 -10.72 9.07 10.93
N ASN A 436 -9.87 9.07 9.90
CA ASN A 436 -9.84 10.08 8.84
C ASN A 436 -11.13 10.16 8.03
N GLY A 437 -11.76 9.01 7.73
CA GLY A 437 -13.01 8.98 7.00
C GLY A 437 -12.87 9.30 5.53
N THR A 438 -11.90 8.70 4.88
CA THR A 438 -11.59 8.94 3.47
C THR A 438 -12.76 8.67 2.53
N GLY A 439 -13.62 7.71 2.85
CA GLY A 439 -14.82 7.41 2.08
C GLY A 439 -16.04 8.26 2.43
N ARG A 440 -16.11 8.79 3.67
CA ARG A 440 -17.23 9.64 4.14
C ARG A 440 -16.95 11.14 4.08
N GLU A 441 -15.70 11.55 3.77
CA GLU A 441 -15.25 12.95 3.62
C GLU A 441 -15.42 13.82 4.88
N TYR A 442 -15.35 13.21 6.06
CA TYR A 442 -15.19 13.89 7.34
C TYR A 442 -14.46 12.99 8.34
N SER A 443 -13.59 13.61 9.13
CA SER A 443 -12.84 12.91 10.18
C SER A 443 -13.65 12.85 11.47
N ARG A 444 -13.32 11.87 12.30
CA ARG A 444 -13.83 11.75 13.66
C ARG A 444 -12.75 11.23 14.58
N ILE A 445 -12.91 11.53 15.87
CA ILE A 445 -12.06 10.98 16.91
C ILE A 445 -12.91 10.07 17.75
N LEU A 446 -12.45 8.83 17.91
CA LEU A 446 -13.15 7.78 18.62
C LEU A 446 -12.45 7.43 19.92
N GLU A 447 -13.23 7.19 20.97
CA GLU A 447 -12.76 6.49 22.16
C GLU A 447 -13.42 5.10 22.18
N LEU A 448 -12.59 4.06 22.06
CA LEU A 448 -12.99 2.66 22.00
C LEU A 448 -12.70 1.98 23.34
N ASP A 449 -13.68 1.31 23.94
CA ASP A 449 -13.39 0.30 24.96
C ASP A 449 -12.96 -1.00 24.28
N PRO A 450 -11.68 -1.38 24.33
CA PRO A 450 -11.18 -2.53 23.59
C PRO A 450 -11.66 -3.89 24.16
N ARG A 451 -12.14 -3.93 25.40
CA ARG A 451 -12.67 -5.14 26.06
C ARG A 451 -14.06 -5.47 25.53
N THR A 452 -14.91 -4.46 25.36
CA THR A 452 -16.27 -4.61 24.84
C THR A 452 -16.36 -4.40 23.34
N ARG A 453 -15.31 -3.83 22.73
CA ARG A 453 -15.24 -3.42 21.31
C ARG A 453 -16.27 -2.35 20.95
N ALA A 454 -16.75 -1.59 21.93
CA ALA A 454 -17.73 -0.54 21.75
C ALA A 454 -17.06 0.83 21.66
N VAL A 455 -17.46 1.65 20.70
CA VAL A 455 -17.15 3.08 20.68
C VAL A 455 -17.98 3.72 21.80
N VAL A 456 -17.31 4.28 22.81
CA VAL A 456 -17.94 4.85 24.00
C VAL A 456 -18.05 6.37 23.94
N TRP A 457 -17.29 7.00 23.06
CA TRP A 457 -17.34 8.42 22.79
C TRP A 457 -16.85 8.72 21.38
N GLU A 458 -17.43 9.76 20.76
CA GLU A 458 -17.07 10.23 19.42
C GLU A 458 -17.11 11.75 19.37
N TYR A 459 -16.16 12.34 18.66
CA TYR A 459 -16.17 13.73 18.24
C TYR A 459 -16.09 13.82 16.72
N HIS A 460 -16.96 14.58 16.13
CA HIS A 460 -16.89 15.06 14.75
C HIS A 460 -17.55 16.43 14.64
N SER A 461 -17.24 17.17 13.60
CA SER A 461 -17.90 18.46 13.32
C SER A 461 -18.19 18.56 11.82
N LEU A 462 -19.44 18.91 11.52
CA LEU A 462 -19.93 19.09 10.15
C LEU A 462 -20.20 20.57 9.81
N HIS A 463 -20.23 21.45 10.83
CA HIS A 463 -20.58 22.86 10.69
C HIS A 463 -19.61 23.78 11.43
N PRO A 464 -19.24 24.96 10.84
CA PRO A 464 -19.67 25.48 9.52
C PRO A 464 -19.08 24.72 8.35
N THR A 465 -18.09 23.86 8.59
CA THR A 465 -17.42 22.96 7.61
C THR A 465 -17.08 21.64 8.26
N PRO A 466 -17.02 20.55 7.51
CA PRO A 466 -16.56 19.29 8.03
C PRO A 466 -15.16 19.44 8.65
N PHE A 467 -14.95 18.85 9.84
CA PHE A 467 -13.64 18.55 10.36
C PHE A 467 -13.11 17.40 9.52
N TYR A 468 -12.10 17.67 8.68
CA TYR A 468 -11.60 16.67 7.75
C TYR A 468 -10.14 16.87 7.42
N THR A 469 -9.35 15.82 7.62
CA THR A 469 -8.02 15.65 7.07
C THR A 469 -7.93 14.31 6.37
N SER A 470 -7.53 14.31 5.11
CA SER A 470 -7.53 13.13 4.25
C SER A 470 -6.39 12.16 4.60
N TRP A 471 -5.31 12.66 5.20
CA TRP A 471 -4.14 11.92 5.64
C TRP A 471 -3.56 12.51 6.93
N GLY A 472 -2.74 11.74 7.65
CA GLY A 472 -2.22 12.17 8.95
C GLY A 472 -3.34 12.36 9.96
N GLY A 473 -3.14 13.29 10.86
CA GLY A 473 -4.08 13.54 11.97
C GLY A 473 -3.64 12.86 13.26
N ALA A 474 -3.81 13.58 14.37
CA ALA A 474 -3.49 13.08 15.69
C ALA A 474 -4.43 13.64 16.75
N ALA A 475 -4.59 12.91 17.85
CA ALA A 475 -5.40 13.34 18.97
C ALA A 475 -4.73 13.00 20.30
N GLN A 476 -4.49 14.00 21.14
CA GLN A 476 -3.92 13.82 22.48
C GLN A 476 -4.94 14.16 23.55
N ARG A 477 -5.35 13.16 24.35
CA ARG A 477 -6.26 13.35 25.48
C ARG A 477 -5.51 13.88 26.71
N PHE A 478 -6.08 14.85 27.40
CA PHE A 478 -5.56 15.39 28.66
C PHE A 478 -6.35 14.90 29.87
N ALA A 479 -5.72 14.93 31.03
CA ALA A 479 -6.33 14.49 32.30
C ALA A 479 -7.63 15.23 32.70
N ASN A 480 -7.80 16.50 32.29
CA ASN A 480 -9.04 17.25 32.47
C ASN A 480 -10.17 16.85 31.50
N GLY A 481 -9.85 15.95 30.53
CA GLY A 481 -10.75 15.49 29.50
C GLY A 481 -10.77 16.33 28.24
N ASN A 482 -10.04 17.43 28.17
CA ASN A 482 -9.81 18.13 26.91
C ASN A 482 -8.97 17.29 25.96
N MET A 483 -8.95 17.67 24.69
CA MET A 483 -8.21 16.98 23.67
C MET A 483 -7.56 17.96 22.71
N LEU A 484 -6.25 17.79 22.46
CA LEU A 484 -5.54 18.48 21.39
C LEU A 484 -5.69 17.66 20.10
N VAL A 485 -6.09 18.31 19.03
CA VAL A 485 -6.34 17.70 17.72
C VAL A 485 -5.45 18.34 16.69
N THR A 486 -4.70 17.54 15.94
CA THR A 486 -3.94 17.99 14.78
C THR A 486 -4.72 17.65 13.52
N GLU A 487 -5.11 18.65 12.76
CA GLU A 487 -5.70 18.55 11.43
C GLU A 487 -4.58 18.74 10.39
N SER A 488 -3.90 17.63 10.09
CA SER A 488 -2.56 17.63 9.48
C SER A 488 -2.52 18.32 8.12
N ASP A 489 -3.41 17.96 7.20
CA ASP A 489 -3.45 18.51 5.84
C ASP A 489 -3.92 19.98 5.79
N LYS A 490 -4.44 20.53 6.91
CA LYS A 490 -4.82 21.96 7.03
C LYS A 490 -3.72 22.80 7.70
N GLY A 491 -2.68 22.15 8.24
CA GLY A 491 -1.68 22.85 9.06
C GLY A 491 -2.32 23.53 10.28
N ARG A 492 -3.38 22.92 10.83
CA ARG A 492 -4.19 23.42 11.93
C ARG A 492 -4.11 22.52 13.15
N VAL A 493 -4.01 23.09 14.34
CA VAL A 493 -4.09 22.37 15.60
C VAL A 493 -5.05 23.10 16.54
N PHE A 494 -5.93 22.37 17.19
CA PHE A 494 -6.87 22.97 18.12
C PHE A 494 -7.11 22.08 19.34
N GLU A 495 -7.41 22.71 20.48
CA GLU A 495 -7.83 22.02 21.70
C GLU A 495 -9.31 22.21 21.90
N ILE A 496 -10.00 21.08 22.12
CA ILE A 496 -11.44 21.06 22.44
C ILE A 496 -11.68 20.57 23.86
N THR A 497 -12.74 21.10 24.48
CA THR A 497 -13.32 20.55 25.71
C THR A 497 -14.10 19.28 25.43
N LYS A 498 -14.56 18.57 26.48
CA LYS A 498 -15.46 17.42 26.34
C LYS A 498 -16.75 17.74 25.56
N ASP A 499 -17.22 18.99 25.66
CA ASP A 499 -18.43 19.48 25.01
C ASP A 499 -18.15 20.00 23.58
N GLY A 500 -16.94 19.82 23.06
CA GLY A 500 -16.56 20.21 21.70
C GLY A 500 -16.26 21.71 21.51
N GLN A 501 -16.11 22.52 22.58
CA GLN A 501 -15.74 23.93 22.46
C GLN A 501 -14.24 24.07 22.20
N ILE A 502 -13.87 24.82 21.16
CA ILE A 502 -12.47 25.14 20.87
C ILE A 502 -11.98 26.17 21.90
N VAL A 503 -10.95 25.81 22.67
CA VAL A 503 -10.38 26.64 23.74
C VAL A 503 -8.93 27.08 23.48
N TRP A 504 -8.29 26.48 22.47
CA TRP A 504 -7.00 26.90 21.93
C TRP A 504 -6.95 26.53 20.46
N GLU A 505 -6.32 27.37 19.63
CA GLU A 505 -6.26 27.14 18.20
C GLU A 505 -5.02 27.78 17.58
N PHE A 506 -4.35 27.01 16.72
CA PHE A 506 -3.10 27.38 16.07
C PHE A 506 -3.14 27.03 14.60
N PHE A 507 -2.64 27.93 13.76
CA PHE A 507 -2.38 27.68 12.36
C PHE A 507 -0.90 27.81 12.07
N ASN A 508 -0.33 26.86 11.31
CA ASN A 508 1.06 26.90 10.91
C ASN A 508 1.38 28.23 10.19
N PRO A 509 2.28 29.05 10.73
CA PRO A 509 2.61 30.35 10.11
C PRO A 509 3.45 30.22 8.85
N MET A 510 4.02 29.04 8.58
CA MET A 510 4.86 28.81 7.41
C MET A 510 4.02 28.71 6.15
N ARG A 511 4.47 29.45 5.12
CA ARG A 511 3.78 29.45 3.82
C ARG A 511 4.75 29.28 2.67
N ALA A 512 4.29 28.61 1.62
CA ALA A 512 4.99 28.58 0.33
C ALA A 512 4.93 29.94 -0.38
N LYS A 513 5.73 30.09 -1.42
CA LYS A 513 5.77 31.35 -2.21
C LYS A 513 4.43 31.67 -2.90
N ASP A 514 3.62 30.67 -3.17
CA ASP A 514 2.28 30.79 -3.77
C ASP A 514 1.17 31.04 -2.73
N GLY A 515 1.53 31.20 -1.45
CA GLY A 515 0.60 31.48 -0.35
C GLY A 515 0.04 30.23 0.35
N LYS A 516 0.26 29.05 -0.16
CA LYS A 516 -0.22 27.80 0.44
C LYS A 516 0.37 27.60 1.83
N ARG A 517 -0.45 27.13 2.78
CA ARG A 517 -0.03 26.85 4.16
C ARG A 517 0.77 25.54 4.22
N ALA A 518 1.86 25.54 4.97
CA ALA A 518 2.59 24.31 5.26
C ALA A 518 1.78 23.41 6.20
N THR A 519 1.75 22.13 5.90
CA THR A 519 1.08 21.10 6.69
C THR A 519 1.84 20.82 8.00
N ILE A 520 1.17 20.22 8.97
CA ILE A 520 1.74 19.78 10.25
C ILE A 520 1.53 18.28 10.35
N TYR A 521 2.60 17.50 10.50
CA TYR A 521 2.40 16.07 10.71
C TYR A 521 1.70 15.82 12.05
N ARG A 522 2.29 16.31 13.15
CA ARG A 522 1.73 16.22 14.50
C ARG A 522 2.20 17.37 15.38
N MET A 523 1.33 17.81 16.29
CA MET A 523 1.70 18.64 17.43
C MET A 523 1.42 17.85 18.72
N THR A 524 2.41 17.80 19.62
CA THR A 524 2.27 17.19 20.94
C THR A 524 2.41 18.26 22.00
N ARG A 525 1.48 18.30 22.98
CA ARG A 525 1.59 19.20 24.12
C ARG A 525 2.25 18.49 25.31
N ILE A 526 3.41 18.99 25.69
CA ILE A 526 4.16 18.55 26.86
C ILE A 526 3.50 19.15 28.10
N THR A 527 2.78 18.34 28.85
CA THR A 527 2.07 18.73 30.08
C THR A 527 2.81 18.30 31.33
N ASP A 528 3.71 17.33 31.24
CA ASP A 528 4.52 16.84 32.35
C ASP A 528 5.36 17.97 32.98
N LEU A 529 5.25 18.12 34.30
CA LEU A 529 5.89 19.22 35.01
C LEU A 529 7.41 19.12 35.05
N ARG A 530 7.99 17.89 35.05
CA ARG A 530 9.44 17.65 35.07
C ARG A 530 10.03 18.00 33.72
N MET A 531 9.41 17.56 32.66
CA MET A 531 9.84 17.91 31.28
C MET A 531 9.75 19.42 31.05
N ARG A 532 8.69 20.06 31.49
CA ARG A 532 8.55 21.53 31.40
C ARG A 532 9.62 22.27 32.21
N ALA A 533 9.93 21.82 33.41
CA ALA A 533 11.00 22.40 34.24
C ALA A 533 12.37 22.22 33.56
N LEU A 534 12.66 21.04 33.02
CA LEU A 534 13.88 20.78 32.25
C LEU A 534 14.03 21.74 31.05
N VAL A 535 12.94 21.94 30.31
CA VAL A 535 12.95 22.87 29.17
C VAL A 535 13.26 24.29 29.62
N MET A 536 12.63 24.77 30.70
CA MET A 536 12.89 26.13 31.21
C MET A 536 14.32 26.30 31.69
N GLU A 537 14.88 25.30 32.40
CA GLU A 537 16.29 25.29 32.80
C GLU A 537 17.25 25.39 31.60
N LYS A 538 16.96 24.64 30.52
CA LYS A 538 17.79 24.68 29.30
C LYS A 538 17.73 26.05 28.61
N ILE A 539 16.52 26.65 28.52
CA ILE A 539 16.34 27.99 27.93
C ILE A 539 17.07 29.05 28.75
N GLU A 540 16.99 28.97 30.11
CA GLU A 540 17.69 29.89 30.99
C GLU A 540 19.22 29.75 30.88
N ALA A 541 19.74 28.58 30.60
CA ALA A 541 21.17 28.34 30.40
C ALA A 541 21.71 28.86 29.06
N GLU A 542 20.84 29.14 28.08
CA GLU A 542 21.19 29.74 26.77
C GLU A 542 21.09 31.28 26.77
N SER A 543 20.33 31.86 27.70
CA SER A 543 20.12 33.32 27.83
C SER A 543 21.23 33.99 28.63
#